data_5a6e9c9b95000f92bdb5f045369f381c
#
_entry.id   5a6e9c9b95000f92bdb5f045369f381c
#
_cell.length_a   1.000
_cell.length_b   1.000
_cell.length_c   1.000
_cell.angle_alpha   90.00
_cell.angle_beta   90.00
_cell.angle_gamma   90.00
#
_symmetry.space_group_name_H-M   'P 1'
#
loop_
_entity.id
_entity.type
_entity.pdbx_description
1 polymer ?
#
loop_
_entity_poly.entity_id
_entity_poly.type
_entity_poly.pdbx_seq_one_letter_code
_entity_poly.pdbx_strand_id
1 'polypeptide(L)'
;MFLSGMERKSGQGGVIGLDISDAFAQISYWMPGTKKPETLSQVVGREEYMIPAVLCRKTDRDVWVYGKEAQKAAAQKEGILVEHLLSRALAEESVEVGGQTYEGAVLLALFVKRSLSLLGGSVNLERAAMLMLTLDRVDKSVLKLTGRLAMLLGLPEEKVSCMSRAESFFFYNINQPEELWRHQCMIFAFGPHCLKTLLFSVNRNTKPVTVTVREQEWEEVAKPEGDCEQWNEEESGRLDEQFAALARKLCAGRIVDTIYLIGDVFDGNWYQSALSVLCAGRRVFRGNNFYSKGACYGGMAKCPSPSGQALEAVKLAKEYVYLGSDMLKVNVGLEVMRQRESAYYALLDAGVNWYDARGECDFLLDADRSFSLRLVPLNARGVKEVIVTLDGVPERPPRTTRIHLIVTCTDAETIKLRMEDKGFGELFPASTKVWEETLRLGAGGRKEEKDG
;
A
#
# COMPACT_ATOMS: atom_id res chain seq x y z
N MET A 1 -4.85 -37.32 40.42
CA MET A 1 -4.66 -37.45 38.97
C MET A 1 -5.07 -36.11 38.33
N PHE A 2 -4.09 -35.25 38.19
CA PHE A 2 -4.29 -33.85 37.79
C PHE A 2 -4.18 -33.74 36.27
N LEU A 3 -5.26 -33.44 35.58
CA LEU A 3 -5.23 -32.91 34.24
C LEU A 3 -5.27 -31.38 34.36
N SER A 4 -4.11 -30.77 34.40
CA SER A 4 -3.95 -29.33 34.32
C SER A 4 -4.46 -28.84 32.94
N GLY A 5 -5.50 -28.04 32.98
CA GLY A 5 -5.98 -27.30 31.79
C GLY A 5 -4.85 -26.44 31.23
N MET A 6 -4.34 -26.79 30.08
CA MET A 6 -3.61 -25.88 29.23
C MET A 6 -4.63 -24.85 28.73
N GLU A 7 -4.72 -23.70 29.38
CA GLU A 7 -5.28 -22.50 28.80
C GLU A 7 -4.54 -22.26 27.47
N ARG A 8 -5.22 -22.56 26.36
CA ARG A 8 -4.77 -22.11 25.04
C ARG A 8 -4.83 -20.59 25.08
N LYS A 9 -3.67 -19.95 25.36
CA LYS A 9 -3.46 -18.54 25.03
C LYS A 9 -4.00 -18.37 23.61
N SER A 10 -4.93 -17.49 23.41
CA SER A 10 -5.44 -17.09 22.11
C SER A 10 -4.23 -16.55 21.33
N GLY A 11 -3.57 -17.43 20.58
CA GLY A 11 -2.38 -17.09 19.81
C GLY A 11 -2.78 -16.08 18.76
N GLN A 12 -2.01 -15.02 18.65
CA GLN A 12 -2.10 -14.06 17.58
C GLN A 12 -2.09 -14.82 16.25
N GLY A 13 -3.05 -14.57 15.37
CA GLY A 13 -3.13 -15.19 14.05
C GLY A 13 -1.96 -14.76 13.17
N GLY A 14 -1.66 -15.54 12.14
CA GLY A 14 -0.64 -15.17 11.14
C GLY A 14 -1.07 -13.95 10.31
N VAL A 15 -0.12 -13.37 9.60
CA VAL A 15 -0.36 -12.31 8.61
C VAL A 15 -0.23 -12.90 7.22
N ILE A 16 -1.18 -12.59 6.34
CA ILE A 16 -1.17 -13.01 4.93
C ILE A 16 -0.93 -11.78 4.07
N GLY A 17 0.06 -11.84 3.18
CA GLY A 17 0.33 -10.86 2.14
C GLY A 17 -0.07 -11.40 0.78
N LEU A 18 -0.92 -10.67 0.06
CA LEU A 18 -1.39 -11.02 -1.27
C LEU A 18 -1.02 -9.91 -2.25
N ASP A 19 -0.02 -10.14 -3.10
CA ASP A 19 0.25 -9.29 -4.26
C ASP A 19 -0.65 -9.74 -5.41
N ILE A 20 -1.43 -8.82 -5.99
CA ILE A 20 -2.42 -9.13 -7.02
C ILE A 20 -2.36 -8.14 -8.17
N SER A 21 -2.48 -8.67 -9.38
CA SER A 21 -2.61 -7.95 -10.65
C SER A 21 -3.60 -8.68 -11.56
N ASP A 22 -3.83 -8.16 -12.75
CA ASP A 22 -4.62 -8.88 -13.76
C ASP A 22 -3.91 -10.12 -14.31
N ALA A 23 -2.58 -10.16 -14.25
CA ALA A 23 -1.81 -11.29 -14.75
C ALA A 23 -1.72 -12.43 -13.73
N PHE A 24 -1.45 -12.10 -12.48
CA PHE A 24 -1.21 -13.11 -11.44
C PHE A 24 -1.54 -12.61 -10.04
N ALA A 25 -1.65 -13.58 -9.12
CA ALA A 25 -1.61 -13.36 -7.68
C ALA A 25 -0.45 -14.14 -7.06
N GLN A 26 0.11 -13.59 -5.97
CA GLN A 26 1.18 -14.19 -5.18
C GLN A 26 0.86 -14.09 -3.70
N ILE A 27 1.03 -15.18 -2.98
CA ILE A 27 0.68 -15.27 -1.56
C ILE A 27 1.94 -15.52 -0.75
N SER A 28 2.21 -14.67 0.21
CA SER A 28 3.14 -14.93 1.30
C SER A 28 2.39 -14.94 2.63
N TYR A 29 2.93 -15.63 3.61
CA TYR A 29 2.35 -15.71 4.94
C TYR A 29 3.43 -15.71 6.01
N TRP A 30 3.10 -15.10 7.12
CA TRP A 30 3.90 -15.12 8.33
C TRP A 30 3.11 -15.73 9.48
N MET A 31 3.72 -16.64 10.21
CA MET A 31 3.13 -17.25 11.38
C MET A 31 3.90 -16.84 12.63
N PRO A 32 3.22 -16.63 13.78
CA PRO A 32 3.90 -16.41 15.05
C PRO A 32 4.90 -17.54 15.36
N GLY A 33 6.16 -17.14 15.58
CA GLY A 33 7.27 -18.08 15.83
C GLY A 33 8.16 -18.35 14.61
N THR A 34 7.76 -17.95 13.39
CA THR A 34 8.66 -17.99 12.23
C THR A 34 9.47 -16.68 12.13
N LYS A 35 10.73 -16.80 11.68
CA LYS A 35 11.63 -15.63 11.60
C LYS A 35 11.33 -14.70 10.42
N LYS A 36 10.78 -15.23 9.34
CA LYS A 36 10.53 -14.51 8.09
C LYS A 36 9.24 -15.00 7.46
N PRO A 37 8.56 -14.16 6.66
CA PRO A 37 7.46 -14.62 5.80
C PRO A 37 7.93 -15.67 4.82
N GLU A 38 7.08 -16.66 4.59
CA GLU A 38 7.24 -17.68 3.57
C GLU A 38 6.30 -17.41 2.41
N THR A 39 6.69 -17.79 1.18
CA THR A 39 5.84 -17.65 0.00
C THR A 39 5.26 -19.00 -0.38
N LEU A 40 3.96 -19.01 -0.64
CA LEU A 40 3.23 -20.19 -1.06
C LEU A 40 3.68 -20.60 -2.46
N SER A 41 4.20 -21.82 -2.61
CA SER A 41 4.42 -22.43 -3.93
C SER A 41 3.25 -23.32 -4.31
N GLN A 42 2.85 -23.29 -5.59
CA GLN A 42 1.81 -24.15 -6.13
C GLN A 42 2.27 -25.61 -6.25
N VAL A 43 3.59 -25.83 -6.32
CA VAL A 43 4.20 -27.16 -6.46
C VAL A 43 5.23 -27.36 -5.34
N VAL A 44 5.07 -28.42 -4.59
CA VAL A 44 6.00 -28.77 -3.50
C VAL A 44 7.40 -29.01 -4.06
N GLY A 45 8.40 -28.32 -3.51
CA GLY A 45 9.80 -28.43 -3.91
C GLY A 45 10.19 -27.64 -5.15
N ARG A 46 9.31 -26.79 -5.70
CA ARG A 46 9.61 -25.85 -6.78
C ARG A 46 9.23 -24.43 -6.39
N GLU A 47 9.88 -23.44 -6.98
CA GLU A 47 9.61 -22.02 -6.74
C GLU A 47 8.54 -21.47 -7.70
N GLU A 48 7.37 -22.11 -7.74
CA GLU A 48 6.23 -21.70 -8.56
C GLU A 48 5.25 -20.85 -7.74
N TYR A 49 5.54 -19.58 -7.61
CA TYR A 49 4.78 -18.66 -6.74
C TYR A 49 3.64 -17.93 -7.42
N MET A 50 3.65 -17.78 -8.74
CA MET A 50 2.67 -16.99 -9.50
C MET A 50 1.44 -17.83 -9.84
N ILE A 51 0.29 -17.44 -9.30
CA ILE A 51 -1.03 -18.02 -9.60
C ILE A 51 -1.66 -17.17 -10.70
N PRO A 52 -1.88 -17.67 -11.93
CA PRO A 52 -2.55 -16.89 -12.98
C PRO A 52 -3.90 -16.35 -12.50
N ALA A 53 -4.14 -15.04 -12.65
CA ALA A 53 -5.34 -14.38 -12.13
C ALA A 53 -6.53 -14.54 -13.08
N VAL A 54 -6.93 -15.79 -13.31
CA VAL A 54 -8.00 -16.16 -14.22
C VAL A 54 -8.94 -17.18 -13.59
N LEU A 55 -10.20 -17.14 -14.03
CA LEU A 55 -11.26 -18.11 -13.71
C LEU A 55 -11.77 -18.75 -14.98
N CYS A 56 -12.21 -20.01 -14.92
CA CYS A 56 -12.94 -20.64 -16.02
C CYS A 56 -14.17 -21.36 -15.44
N ARG A 57 -15.34 -21.08 -16.02
CA ARG A 57 -16.58 -21.79 -15.71
C ARG A 57 -16.74 -22.95 -16.67
N LYS A 58 -16.68 -24.19 -16.18
CA LYS A 58 -16.83 -25.38 -17.02
C LYS A 58 -18.25 -25.49 -17.57
N THR A 59 -18.37 -25.86 -18.84
CA THR A 59 -19.67 -25.95 -19.52
C THR A 59 -20.42 -27.26 -19.23
N ASP A 60 -19.69 -28.34 -18.91
CA ASP A 60 -20.25 -29.66 -18.58
C ASP A 60 -20.77 -29.76 -17.13
N ARG A 61 -20.23 -28.93 -16.24
CA ARG A 61 -20.57 -28.88 -14.82
C ARG A 61 -20.57 -27.43 -14.38
N ASP A 62 -21.48 -27.07 -13.50
CA ASP A 62 -21.50 -25.69 -12.93
C ASP A 62 -20.39 -25.52 -11.88
N VAL A 63 -19.13 -25.65 -12.34
CA VAL A 63 -17.94 -25.58 -11.49
C VAL A 63 -16.98 -24.53 -12.02
N TRP A 64 -16.49 -23.68 -11.12
CA TRP A 64 -15.42 -22.74 -11.38
C TRP A 64 -14.07 -23.35 -11.06
N VAL A 65 -13.11 -23.25 -11.97
CA VAL A 65 -11.69 -23.55 -11.80
C VAL A 65 -10.88 -22.27 -11.94
N TYR A 66 -9.65 -22.23 -11.43
CA TYR A 66 -8.82 -21.02 -11.37
C TYR A 66 -7.35 -21.31 -11.71
N GLY A 67 -6.58 -20.26 -11.99
CA GLY A 67 -5.16 -20.36 -12.25
C GLY A 67 -4.82 -21.21 -13.46
N LYS A 68 -3.77 -22.02 -13.36
CA LYS A 68 -3.33 -22.91 -14.44
C LYS A 68 -4.40 -23.90 -14.90
N GLU A 69 -5.25 -24.36 -13.97
CA GLU A 69 -6.37 -25.26 -14.33
C GLU A 69 -7.40 -24.55 -15.22
N ALA A 70 -7.70 -23.28 -14.92
CA ALA A 70 -8.60 -22.47 -15.73
C ALA A 70 -8.05 -22.23 -17.14
N GLN A 71 -6.76 -21.91 -17.26
CA GLN A 71 -6.10 -21.76 -18.57
C GLN A 71 -6.15 -23.06 -19.38
N LYS A 72 -5.87 -24.20 -18.73
CA LYS A 72 -5.93 -25.52 -19.37
C LYS A 72 -7.35 -25.85 -19.83
N ALA A 73 -8.37 -25.64 -18.99
CA ALA A 73 -9.76 -25.91 -19.36
C ALA A 73 -10.21 -25.03 -20.53
N ALA A 74 -9.81 -23.76 -20.55
CA ALA A 74 -10.09 -22.85 -21.67
C ALA A 74 -9.41 -23.30 -22.98
N ALA A 75 -8.12 -23.68 -22.92
CA ALA A 75 -7.38 -24.17 -24.07
C ALA A 75 -8.00 -25.46 -24.65
N GLN A 76 -8.57 -26.29 -23.77
CA GLN A 76 -9.29 -27.53 -24.19
C GLN A 76 -10.76 -27.26 -24.60
N LYS A 77 -11.22 -25.99 -24.57
CA LYS A 77 -12.61 -25.59 -24.89
C LYS A 77 -13.64 -26.23 -23.93
N GLU A 78 -13.24 -26.53 -22.68
CA GLU A 78 -14.12 -27.13 -21.69
C GLU A 78 -14.93 -26.10 -20.89
N GLY A 79 -14.69 -24.79 -21.12
CA GLY A 79 -15.38 -23.74 -20.37
C GLY A 79 -15.13 -22.34 -20.92
N ILE A 80 -15.74 -21.36 -20.25
CA ILE A 80 -15.64 -19.93 -20.57
C ILE A 80 -14.60 -19.30 -19.63
N LEU A 81 -13.50 -18.79 -20.22
CA LEU A 81 -12.44 -18.10 -19.49
C LEU A 81 -12.85 -16.67 -19.12
N VAL A 82 -12.50 -16.26 -17.92
CA VAL A 82 -12.65 -14.88 -17.43
C VAL A 82 -11.30 -14.37 -16.97
N GLU A 83 -10.84 -13.34 -17.65
CA GLU A 83 -9.56 -12.65 -17.41
C GLU A 83 -9.78 -11.22 -16.90
N HIS A 84 -8.71 -10.53 -16.54
CA HIS A 84 -8.73 -9.14 -16.06
C HIS A 84 -9.61 -8.95 -14.81
N LEU A 85 -9.52 -9.91 -13.88
CA LEU A 85 -10.38 -9.94 -12.71
C LEU A 85 -10.26 -8.70 -11.83
N LEU A 86 -9.03 -8.18 -11.67
CA LEU A 86 -8.76 -6.99 -10.86
C LEU A 86 -9.31 -5.73 -11.54
N SER A 87 -9.00 -5.50 -12.81
CA SER A 87 -9.47 -4.33 -13.56
C SER A 87 -10.99 -4.27 -13.63
N ARG A 88 -11.65 -5.40 -13.87
CA ARG A 88 -13.12 -5.50 -13.88
C ARG A 88 -13.73 -5.20 -12.51
N ALA A 89 -13.10 -5.69 -11.43
CA ALA A 89 -13.55 -5.41 -10.07
C ALA A 89 -13.37 -3.93 -9.71
N LEU A 90 -12.26 -3.29 -10.11
CA LEU A 90 -12.01 -1.87 -9.88
C LEU A 90 -12.94 -0.96 -10.69
N ALA A 91 -13.30 -1.38 -11.92
CA ALA A 91 -14.25 -0.67 -12.78
C ALA A 91 -15.73 -0.93 -12.43
N GLU A 92 -16.00 -1.77 -11.41
CA GLU A 92 -17.35 -2.22 -11.02
C GLU A 92 -18.13 -2.85 -12.20
N GLU A 93 -17.43 -3.50 -13.11
CA GLU A 93 -18.03 -4.15 -14.27
C GLU A 93 -18.78 -5.43 -13.88
N SER A 94 -19.81 -5.75 -14.65
CA SER A 94 -20.48 -7.05 -14.63
C SER A 94 -20.10 -7.87 -15.86
N VAL A 95 -19.86 -9.16 -15.68
CA VAL A 95 -19.45 -10.10 -16.71
C VAL A 95 -20.51 -11.17 -16.90
N GLU A 96 -20.94 -11.37 -18.15
CA GLU A 96 -21.85 -12.47 -18.49
C GLU A 96 -21.05 -13.75 -18.78
N VAL A 97 -21.34 -14.82 -18.04
CA VAL A 97 -20.69 -16.12 -18.19
C VAL A 97 -21.74 -17.21 -18.17
N GLY A 98 -21.92 -17.88 -19.32
CA GLY A 98 -22.88 -18.98 -19.46
C GLY A 98 -24.33 -18.56 -19.15
N GLY A 99 -24.76 -17.38 -19.63
CA GLY A 99 -26.11 -16.86 -19.45
C GLY A 99 -26.42 -16.30 -18.04
N GLN A 100 -25.42 -16.18 -17.19
CA GLN A 100 -25.54 -15.55 -15.85
C GLN A 100 -24.60 -14.37 -15.74
N THR A 101 -25.05 -13.31 -15.08
CA THR A 101 -24.26 -12.09 -14.88
C THR A 101 -23.62 -12.11 -13.50
N TYR A 102 -22.32 -11.83 -13.43
CA TYR A 102 -21.53 -11.78 -12.21
C TYR A 102 -20.85 -10.41 -12.06
N GLU A 103 -20.89 -9.84 -10.87
CA GLU A 103 -20.10 -8.64 -10.55
C GLU A 103 -18.59 -8.98 -10.56
N GLY A 104 -17.75 -8.11 -11.12
CA GLY A 104 -16.30 -8.30 -11.15
C GLY A 104 -15.70 -8.51 -9.75
N ALA A 105 -16.18 -7.79 -8.74
CA ALA A 105 -15.74 -7.98 -7.36
C ALA A 105 -16.09 -9.38 -6.79
N VAL A 106 -17.20 -9.98 -7.19
CA VAL A 106 -17.58 -11.35 -6.78
C VAL A 106 -16.66 -12.38 -7.42
N LEU A 107 -16.33 -12.20 -8.71
CA LEU A 107 -15.39 -13.07 -9.42
C LEU A 107 -13.98 -12.95 -8.84
N LEU A 108 -13.52 -11.74 -8.54
CA LEU A 108 -12.23 -11.53 -7.89
C LEU A 108 -12.20 -12.17 -6.49
N ALA A 109 -13.26 -12.00 -5.69
CA ALA A 109 -13.36 -12.62 -4.36
C ALA A 109 -13.35 -14.16 -4.44
N LEU A 110 -14.02 -14.75 -5.44
CA LEU A 110 -13.97 -16.18 -5.71
C LEU A 110 -12.54 -16.64 -6.01
N PHE A 111 -11.84 -15.94 -6.89
CA PHE A 111 -10.43 -16.22 -7.22
C PHE A 111 -9.54 -16.13 -5.98
N VAL A 112 -9.64 -15.03 -5.22
CA VAL A 112 -8.85 -14.81 -3.98
C VAL A 112 -9.14 -15.91 -2.96
N LYS A 113 -10.40 -16.24 -2.71
CA LYS A 113 -10.81 -17.31 -1.78
C LYS A 113 -10.21 -18.66 -2.18
N ARG A 114 -10.26 -19.01 -3.47
CA ARG A 114 -9.67 -20.23 -4.01
C ARG A 114 -8.15 -20.25 -3.87
N SER A 115 -7.48 -19.15 -4.20
CA SER A 115 -6.04 -19.02 -4.07
C SER A 115 -5.58 -19.12 -2.62
N LEU A 116 -6.29 -18.48 -1.68
CA LEU A 116 -6.01 -18.57 -0.25
C LEU A 116 -6.27 -19.98 0.33
N SER A 117 -7.16 -20.77 -0.28
CA SER A 117 -7.39 -22.15 0.15
C SER A 117 -6.16 -23.06 -0.04
N LEU A 118 -5.20 -22.67 -0.91
CA LEU A 118 -3.93 -23.37 -1.05
C LEU A 118 -3.04 -23.31 0.21
N LEU A 119 -3.27 -22.36 1.11
CA LEU A 119 -2.60 -22.31 2.41
C LEU A 119 -2.95 -23.52 3.29
N GLY A 120 -4.04 -24.23 3.00
CA GLY A 120 -4.48 -25.44 3.69
C GLY A 120 -4.69 -25.20 5.18
N GLY A 121 -4.31 -26.22 5.99
CA GLY A 121 -4.38 -26.10 7.45
C GLY A 121 -3.28 -25.26 8.09
N SER A 122 -2.29 -24.80 7.33
CA SER A 122 -1.14 -24.04 7.85
C SER A 122 -1.55 -22.65 8.33
N VAL A 123 -2.45 -21.99 7.60
CA VAL A 123 -2.96 -20.65 7.95
C VAL A 123 -4.47 -20.65 7.81
N ASN A 124 -5.18 -20.48 8.92
CA ASN A 124 -6.62 -20.30 8.89
C ASN A 124 -6.95 -18.83 8.64
N LEU A 125 -7.60 -18.52 7.51
CA LEU A 125 -7.98 -17.16 7.11
C LEU A 125 -8.84 -16.44 8.17
N GLU A 126 -9.79 -17.13 8.80
CA GLU A 126 -10.66 -16.56 9.84
C GLU A 126 -9.86 -16.17 11.10
N ARG A 127 -8.78 -16.91 11.38
CA ARG A 127 -7.88 -16.67 12.53
C ARG A 127 -6.71 -15.77 12.18
N ALA A 128 -6.53 -15.41 10.90
CA ALA A 128 -5.49 -14.47 10.50
C ALA A 128 -5.65 -13.15 11.25
N ALA A 129 -4.53 -12.57 11.67
CA ALA A 129 -4.52 -11.25 12.27
C ALA A 129 -4.80 -10.17 11.23
N MET A 130 -4.30 -10.37 10.00
CA MET A 130 -4.47 -9.45 8.88
C MET A 130 -4.28 -10.14 7.53
N LEU A 131 -5.09 -9.76 6.56
CA LEU A 131 -4.89 -9.96 5.13
C LEU A 131 -4.49 -8.62 4.51
N MET A 132 -3.27 -8.53 4.02
CA MET A 132 -2.72 -7.33 3.38
C MET A 132 -2.65 -7.51 1.88
N LEU A 133 -3.41 -6.70 1.15
CA LEU A 133 -3.40 -6.68 -0.31
C LEU A 133 -2.31 -5.73 -0.81
N THR A 134 -1.58 -6.13 -1.85
CA THR A 134 -0.61 -5.26 -2.54
C THR A 134 -1.04 -5.08 -3.98
N LEU A 135 -1.11 -3.82 -4.41
CA LEU A 135 -1.51 -3.39 -5.75
C LEU A 135 -0.50 -2.34 -6.27
N ASP A 136 -0.57 -2.01 -7.55
CA ASP A 136 0.33 -0.99 -8.13
C ASP A 136 0.23 0.34 -7.39
N ARG A 137 -0.99 0.79 -7.10
CA ARG A 137 -1.28 2.04 -6.37
C ARG A 137 -2.54 1.87 -5.52
N VAL A 138 -2.72 2.77 -4.55
CA VAL A 138 -3.92 2.82 -3.71
C VAL A 138 -4.65 4.13 -3.97
N ASP A 139 -5.86 4.01 -4.49
CA ASP A 139 -6.81 5.10 -4.70
C ASP A 139 -8.18 4.75 -4.09
N LYS A 140 -9.17 5.63 -4.27
CA LYS A 140 -10.51 5.43 -3.70
C LYS A 140 -11.21 4.16 -4.23
N SER A 141 -10.94 3.77 -5.48
CA SER A 141 -11.52 2.56 -6.08
C SER A 141 -10.93 1.30 -5.43
N VAL A 142 -9.62 1.30 -5.17
CA VAL A 142 -8.91 0.22 -4.46
C VAL A 142 -9.42 0.11 -3.02
N LEU A 143 -9.59 1.23 -2.31
CA LEU A 143 -10.13 1.22 -0.94
C LEU A 143 -11.56 0.65 -0.90
N LYS A 144 -12.43 1.08 -1.81
CA LYS A 144 -13.79 0.56 -1.96
C LYS A 144 -13.79 -0.95 -2.24
N LEU A 145 -12.92 -1.39 -3.17
CA LEU A 145 -12.76 -2.81 -3.50
C LEU A 145 -12.24 -3.61 -2.30
N THR A 146 -11.28 -3.07 -1.54
CA THR A 146 -10.73 -3.72 -0.33
C THR A 146 -11.83 -3.99 0.71
N GLY A 147 -12.67 -2.99 1.02
CA GLY A 147 -13.83 -3.17 1.90
C GLY A 147 -14.85 -4.17 1.33
N ARG A 148 -15.11 -4.13 0.01
CA ARG A 148 -15.99 -5.10 -0.65
C ARG A 148 -15.46 -6.53 -0.58
N LEU A 149 -14.14 -6.71 -0.78
CA LEU A 149 -13.47 -8.01 -0.65
C LEU A 149 -13.54 -8.54 0.78
N ALA A 150 -13.33 -7.70 1.80
CA ALA A 150 -13.49 -8.10 3.20
C ALA A 150 -14.86 -8.72 3.44
N MET A 151 -15.93 -8.04 3.02
CA MET A 151 -17.31 -8.52 3.14
C MET A 151 -17.56 -9.83 2.37
N LEU A 152 -17.09 -9.93 1.11
CA LEU A 152 -17.29 -11.12 0.27
C LEU A 152 -16.50 -12.33 0.76
N LEU A 153 -15.35 -12.11 1.42
CA LEU A 153 -14.55 -13.16 2.05
C LEU A 153 -15.07 -13.55 3.44
N GLY A 154 -16.03 -12.80 4.00
CA GLY A 154 -16.57 -13.02 5.35
C GLY A 154 -15.59 -12.61 6.45
N LEU A 155 -14.73 -11.63 6.19
CA LEU A 155 -13.72 -11.13 7.14
C LEU A 155 -14.16 -9.78 7.72
N PRO A 156 -13.85 -9.50 9.00
CA PRO A 156 -13.97 -8.15 9.55
C PRO A 156 -13.16 -7.13 8.75
N GLU A 157 -13.70 -5.94 8.51
CA GLU A 157 -13.06 -4.91 7.69
C GLU A 157 -11.68 -4.50 8.22
N GLU A 158 -11.53 -4.43 9.54
CA GLU A 158 -10.27 -4.10 10.22
C GLU A 158 -9.16 -5.16 10.03
N LYS A 159 -9.50 -6.34 9.53
CA LYS A 159 -8.53 -7.41 9.22
C LYS A 159 -8.10 -7.45 7.76
N VAL A 160 -8.67 -6.62 6.91
CA VAL A 160 -8.31 -6.55 5.49
C VAL A 160 -7.85 -5.13 5.18
N SER A 161 -6.62 -4.99 4.73
CA SER A 161 -6.05 -3.69 4.37
C SER A 161 -5.30 -3.80 3.04
N CYS A 162 -4.92 -2.67 2.48
CA CYS A 162 -4.14 -2.62 1.25
C CYS A 162 -2.95 -1.67 1.36
N MET A 163 -1.99 -1.83 0.47
CA MET A 163 -0.84 -0.96 0.28
C MET A 163 -0.37 -0.97 -1.17
N SER A 164 0.38 0.05 -1.57
CA SER A 164 1.04 0.07 -2.87
C SER A 164 2.24 -0.88 -2.93
N ARG A 165 2.64 -1.30 -4.14
CA ARG A 165 3.88 -2.07 -4.34
C ARG A 165 5.10 -1.28 -3.88
N ALA A 166 5.10 0.04 -4.01
CA ALA A 166 6.16 0.89 -3.52
C ALA A 166 6.27 0.85 -1.99
N GLU A 167 5.14 0.91 -1.25
CA GLU A 167 5.11 0.75 0.20
C GLU A 167 5.52 -0.67 0.62
N SER A 168 5.04 -1.68 -0.09
CA SER A 168 5.44 -3.07 0.15
C SER A 168 6.96 -3.27 -0.03
N PHE A 169 7.55 -2.67 -1.06
CA PHE A 169 9.00 -2.70 -1.28
C PHE A 169 9.77 -1.99 -0.16
N PHE A 170 9.24 -0.91 0.39
CA PHE A 170 9.79 -0.29 1.59
C PHE A 170 9.80 -1.28 2.75
N PHE A 171 8.67 -1.90 3.10
CA PHE A 171 8.60 -2.85 4.19
C PHE A 171 9.48 -4.08 3.98
N TYR A 172 9.60 -4.56 2.75
CA TYR A 172 10.52 -5.64 2.42
C TYR A 172 11.96 -5.27 2.78
N ASN A 173 12.46 -4.12 2.29
CA ASN A 173 13.85 -3.72 2.46
C ASN A 173 14.22 -3.47 3.92
N ILE A 174 13.44 -2.70 4.67
CA ILE A 174 13.78 -2.38 6.08
C ILE A 174 13.83 -3.61 6.98
N ASN A 175 13.22 -4.72 6.57
CA ASN A 175 13.26 -6.01 7.27
C ASN A 175 14.38 -6.95 6.74
N GLN A 176 15.22 -6.50 5.80
CA GLN A 176 16.45 -7.19 5.39
C GLN A 176 17.65 -6.67 6.19
N PRO A 177 18.83 -7.36 6.16
CA PRO A 177 20.06 -6.83 6.72
C PRO A 177 20.38 -5.44 6.19
N GLU A 178 20.74 -4.50 7.07
CA GLU A 178 20.93 -3.08 6.74
C GLU A 178 21.97 -2.85 5.63
N GLU A 179 22.97 -3.70 5.53
CA GLU A 179 23.98 -3.63 4.48
C GLU A 179 23.41 -3.80 3.05
N LEU A 180 22.17 -4.34 2.91
CA LEU A 180 21.52 -4.48 1.61
C LEU A 180 20.77 -3.22 1.17
N TRP A 181 20.51 -2.28 2.07
CA TRP A 181 19.69 -1.10 1.78
C TRP A 181 20.15 0.19 2.48
N ARG A 182 21.42 0.21 2.87
CA ARG A 182 21.99 1.35 3.64
C ARG A 182 21.83 2.69 2.93
N HIS A 183 21.94 2.72 1.61
CA HIS A 183 21.85 3.92 0.79
C HIS A 183 20.67 3.85 -0.16
N GLN A 184 20.80 3.08 -1.24
CA GLN A 184 19.76 2.93 -2.24
C GLN A 184 19.58 1.48 -2.67
N CYS A 185 18.34 1.12 -2.99
CA CYS A 185 18.01 -0.12 -3.69
C CYS A 185 17.20 0.21 -4.95
N MET A 186 17.27 -0.66 -5.94
CA MET A 186 16.56 -0.49 -7.19
C MET A 186 15.84 -1.78 -7.59
N ILE A 187 14.62 -1.65 -8.06
CA ILE A 187 13.89 -2.72 -8.76
C ILE A 187 13.88 -2.41 -10.25
N PHE A 188 14.05 -3.44 -11.06
CA PHE A 188 13.68 -3.48 -12.46
C PHE A 188 12.62 -4.55 -12.68
N ALA A 189 11.49 -4.17 -13.27
CA ALA A 189 10.37 -5.06 -13.57
C ALA A 189 9.79 -4.72 -14.94
N PHE A 190 9.66 -5.71 -15.84
CA PHE A 190 8.99 -5.48 -17.12
C PHE A 190 7.48 -5.50 -16.95
N GLY A 191 6.85 -4.42 -17.38
CA GLY A 191 5.42 -4.39 -17.67
C GLY A 191 5.10 -4.89 -19.07
N PRO A 192 3.84 -4.80 -19.50
CA PRO A 192 3.44 -5.18 -20.86
C PRO A 192 4.16 -4.39 -21.95
N HIS A 193 4.38 -3.09 -21.76
CA HIS A 193 4.85 -2.15 -22.78
C HIS A 193 6.07 -1.33 -22.38
N CYS A 194 6.58 -1.46 -21.16
CA CYS A 194 7.68 -0.66 -20.64
C CYS A 194 8.47 -1.40 -19.58
N LEU A 195 9.69 -0.95 -19.31
CA LEU A 195 10.43 -1.32 -18.12
C LEU A 195 10.05 -0.36 -16.99
N LYS A 196 9.61 -0.88 -15.86
CA LYS A 196 9.37 -0.13 -14.62
C LYS A 196 10.57 -0.19 -13.70
N THR A 197 10.88 0.93 -13.06
CA THR A 197 11.91 0.98 -12.02
C THR A 197 11.35 1.58 -10.74
N LEU A 198 11.71 1.00 -9.59
CA LEU A 198 11.48 1.60 -8.29
C LEU A 198 12.83 1.89 -7.65
N LEU A 199 13.06 3.15 -7.30
CA LEU A 199 14.28 3.58 -6.60
C LEU A 199 13.95 3.87 -5.13
N PHE A 200 14.38 2.99 -4.25
CA PHE A 200 14.35 3.15 -2.80
C PHE A 200 15.58 3.98 -2.37
N SER A 201 15.36 5.02 -1.58
CA SER A 201 16.40 5.92 -1.10
C SER A 201 16.20 6.28 0.36
N VAL A 202 17.28 6.18 1.16
CA VAL A 202 17.28 6.47 2.60
C VAL A 202 17.87 7.86 2.84
N ASN A 203 17.12 8.71 3.54
CA ASN A 203 17.60 10.00 4.01
C ASN A 203 17.84 9.97 5.53
N ARG A 204 19.10 9.85 5.93
CA ARG A 204 19.50 9.78 7.34
C ARG A 204 19.70 11.17 8.01
N ASN A 205 19.48 12.25 7.25
CA ASN A 205 19.57 13.62 7.78
C ASN A 205 18.30 14.07 8.50
N THR A 206 17.26 13.25 8.49
CA THR A 206 15.99 13.50 9.20
C THR A 206 15.85 12.62 10.42
N LYS A 207 15.04 13.08 11.40
CA LYS A 207 14.65 12.31 12.60
C LYS A 207 13.13 12.37 12.72
N PRO A 208 12.41 11.27 12.56
CA PRO A 208 12.88 9.92 12.16
C PRO A 208 13.57 9.89 10.80
N VAL A 209 14.31 8.82 10.49
CA VAL A 209 14.93 8.59 9.18
C VAL A 209 13.82 8.45 8.13
N THR A 210 13.91 9.18 7.04
CA THR A 210 12.90 9.10 5.99
C THR A 210 13.36 8.24 4.82
N VAL A 211 12.44 7.49 4.26
CA VAL A 211 12.65 6.62 3.11
C VAL A 211 11.67 6.99 2.02
N THR A 212 12.17 7.15 0.80
CA THR A 212 11.33 7.40 -0.38
C THR A 212 11.49 6.26 -1.37
N VAL A 213 10.39 5.90 -2.04
CA VAL A 213 10.42 5.01 -3.22
C VAL A 213 9.85 5.81 -4.38
N ARG A 214 10.65 5.96 -5.44
CA ARG A 214 10.25 6.65 -6.68
C ARG A 214 10.07 5.62 -7.76
N GLU A 215 8.91 5.65 -8.38
CA GLU A 215 8.58 4.84 -9.54
C GLU A 215 8.82 5.64 -10.82
N GLN A 216 9.34 4.97 -11.86
CA GLN A 216 9.50 5.53 -13.19
C GLN A 216 9.31 4.44 -14.24
N GLU A 217 8.62 4.78 -15.33
CA GLU A 217 8.42 3.93 -16.49
C GLU A 217 9.33 4.37 -17.64
N TRP A 218 9.85 3.40 -18.39
CA TRP A 218 10.78 3.58 -19.49
C TRP A 218 10.23 2.87 -20.72
N GLU A 219 9.46 3.61 -21.50
CA GLU A 219 8.81 3.10 -22.72
C GLU A 219 9.82 2.72 -23.81
N GLU A 220 11.01 3.37 -23.80
CA GLU A 220 12.09 3.07 -24.72
C GLU A 220 12.75 1.70 -24.48
N VAL A 221 12.45 1.05 -23.33
CA VAL A 221 12.95 -0.28 -22.99
C VAL A 221 11.75 -1.20 -22.82
N ALA A 222 11.17 -1.61 -23.94
CA ALA A 222 10.05 -2.53 -23.98
C ALA A 222 10.52 -3.94 -24.41
N LYS A 223 9.99 -4.96 -23.72
CA LYS A 223 10.28 -6.35 -24.09
C LYS A 223 9.57 -6.73 -25.40
N PRO A 224 10.13 -7.64 -26.21
CA PRO A 224 9.41 -8.28 -27.30
C PRO A 224 8.17 -9.03 -26.82
N GLU A 225 7.25 -9.31 -27.72
CA GLU A 225 6.08 -10.16 -27.43
C GLU A 225 6.50 -11.62 -27.19
N GLY A 226 5.70 -12.34 -26.39
CA GLY A 226 5.94 -13.74 -26.07
C GLY A 226 6.95 -13.96 -24.95
N ASP A 227 7.29 -15.23 -24.75
CA ASP A 227 8.25 -15.66 -23.73
C ASP A 227 9.69 -15.40 -24.18
N CYS A 228 10.57 -15.05 -23.25
CA CYS A 228 11.96 -14.73 -23.55
C CYS A 228 12.75 -15.90 -24.19
N GLU A 229 12.31 -17.13 -24.01
CA GLU A 229 12.89 -18.32 -24.69
C GLU A 229 12.58 -18.36 -26.20
N GLN A 230 11.57 -17.61 -26.66
CA GLN A 230 11.14 -17.57 -28.06
C GLN A 230 11.75 -16.40 -28.83
N TRP A 231 12.44 -15.46 -28.14
CA TRP A 231 13.05 -14.31 -28.78
C TRP A 231 14.25 -14.69 -29.61
N ASN A 232 14.39 -14.07 -30.76
CA ASN A 232 15.58 -14.26 -31.61
C ASN A 232 16.78 -13.50 -31.04
N GLU A 233 17.98 -13.80 -31.55
CA GLU A 233 19.24 -13.19 -31.07
C GLU A 233 19.28 -11.67 -31.31
N GLU A 234 18.68 -11.15 -32.37
CA GLU A 234 18.65 -9.72 -32.69
C GLU A 234 17.76 -8.96 -31.67
N GLU A 235 16.58 -9.47 -31.40
CA GLU A 235 15.64 -8.89 -30.41
C GLU A 235 16.25 -8.89 -29.01
N SER A 236 16.82 -10.02 -28.61
CA SER A 236 17.45 -10.21 -27.30
C SER A 236 18.67 -9.28 -27.14
N GLY A 237 19.55 -9.22 -28.15
CA GLY A 237 20.74 -8.37 -28.15
C GLY A 237 20.38 -6.89 -28.09
N ARG A 238 19.40 -6.44 -28.88
CA ARG A 238 18.92 -5.05 -28.84
C ARG A 238 18.38 -4.67 -27.47
N LEU A 239 17.54 -5.54 -26.87
CA LEU A 239 16.98 -5.30 -25.54
C LEU A 239 18.07 -5.28 -24.46
N ASP A 240 19.07 -6.17 -24.51
CA ASP A 240 20.19 -6.18 -23.59
C ASP A 240 21.00 -4.88 -23.65
N GLU A 241 21.30 -4.37 -24.86
CA GLU A 241 21.99 -3.11 -25.05
C GLU A 241 21.21 -1.91 -24.48
N GLN A 242 19.90 -1.84 -24.78
CA GLN A 242 19.03 -0.79 -24.25
C GLN A 242 18.95 -0.84 -22.72
N PHE A 243 18.77 -2.02 -22.15
CA PHE A 243 18.73 -2.22 -20.71
C PHE A 243 20.08 -1.90 -20.07
N ALA A 244 21.19 -2.32 -20.65
CA ALA A 244 22.53 -1.98 -20.17
C ALA A 244 22.81 -0.47 -20.18
N ALA A 245 22.37 0.24 -21.23
CA ALA A 245 22.50 1.70 -21.31
C ALA A 245 21.68 2.39 -20.22
N LEU A 246 20.44 1.97 -20.02
CA LEU A 246 19.57 2.48 -18.96
C LEU A 246 20.16 2.19 -17.57
N ALA A 247 20.63 0.97 -17.33
CA ALA A 247 21.27 0.58 -16.07
C ALA A 247 22.49 1.45 -15.75
N ARG A 248 23.36 1.74 -16.74
CA ARG A 248 24.49 2.68 -16.58
C ARG A 248 23.99 4.08 -16.19
N LYS A 249 22.99 4.61 -16.89
CA LYS A 249 22.40 5.94 -16.62
C LYS A 249 21.84 6.02 -15.20
N LEU A 250 21.08 5.01 -14.76
CA LEU A 250 20.44 4.99 -13.46
C LEU A 250 21.40 4.77 -12.30
N CYS A 251 22.48 4.02 -12.51
CA CYS A 251 23.50 3.76 -11.50
C CYS A 251 24.59 4.85 -11.43
N ALA A 252 24.70 5.71 -12.44
CA ALA A 252 25.72 6.74 -12.49
C ALA A 252 25.57 7.75 -11.34
N GLY A 253 26.66 7.98 -10.58
CA GLY A 253 26.68 8.95 -9.47
C GLY A 253 25.82 8.56 -8.25
N ARG A 254 25.37 7.30 -8.16
CA ARG A 254 24.57 6.78 -7.04
C ARG A 254 25.28 5.64 -6.33
N ILE A 255 25.07 5.56 -5.02
CA ILE A 255 25.48 4.41 -4.21
C ILE A 255 24.28 3.50 -4.10
N VAL A 256 24.21 2.51 -5.00
CA VAL A 256 23.16 1.49 -5.01
C VAL A 256 23.72 0.23 -4.37
N ASP A 257 23.17 -0.19 -3.23
CA ASP A 257 23.61 -1.37 -2.48
C ASP A 257 23.11 -2.65 -3.14
N THR A 258 21.82 -2.65 -3.52
CA THR A 258 21.14 -3.84 -4.03
C THR A 258 20.23 -3.51 -5.22
N ILE A 259 20.21 -4.42 -6.18
CA ILE A 259 19.31 -4.40 -7.32
C ILE A 259 18.46 -5.67 -7.31
N TYR A 260 17.17 -5.52 -7.57
CA TYR A 260 16.21 -6.61 -7.67
C TYR A 260 15.65 -6.66 -9.10
N LEU A 261 15.72 -7.84 -9.71
CA LEU A 261 15.13 -8.14 -11.01
C LEU A 261 13.86 -8.94 -10.79
N ILE A 262 12.71 -8.42 -11.23
CA ILE A 262 11.39 -9.01 -10.99
C ILE A 262 10.71 -9.34 -12.31
N GLY A 263 10.16 -10.54 -12.37
CA GLY A 263 9.40 -11.06 -13.52
C GLY A 263 10.12 -12.19 -14.24
N ASP A 264 9.31 -13.06 -14.87
CA ASP A 264 9.78 -14.27 -15.57
C ASP A 264 10.71 -13.93 -16.76
N VAL A 265 10.62 -12.70 -17.28
CA VAL A 265 11.53 -12.20 -18.33
C VAL A 265 12.99 -12.33 -17.94
N PHE A 266 13.30 -12.21 -16.64
CA PHE A 266 14.67 -12.36 -16.12
C PHE A 266 15.08 -13.81 -15.86
N ASP A 267 14.22 -14.79 -16.14
CA ASP A 267 14.58 -16.22 -16.05
C ASP A 267 15.44 -16.66 -17.24
N GLY A 268 15.37 -15.94 -18.37
CA GLY A 268 16.23 -16.15 -19.53
C GLY A 268 17.65 -15.63 -19.35
N ASN A 269 18.53 -15.92 -20.33
CA ASN A 269 19.94 -15.52 -20.34
C ASN A 269 20.22 -14.34 -21.28
N TRP A 270 19.22 -13.59 -21.69
CA TRP A 270 19.31 -12.55 -22.71
C TRP A 270 20.05 -11.27 -22.29
N TYR A 271 20.16 -10.97 -21.00
CA TYR A 271 20.65 -9.68 -20.44
C TYR A 271 22.07 -9.72 -19.90
N GLN A 272 23.03 -10.34 -20.58
CA GLN A 272 24.41 -10.51 -20.11
C GLN A 272 25.18 -9.20 -19.99
N SER A 273 25.04 -8.29 -20.97
CA SER A 273 25.67 -6.97 -20.94
C SER A 273 25.12 -6.11 -19.82
N ALA A 274 23.79 -6.11 -19.66
CA ALA A 274 23.13 -5.42 -18.56
C ALA A 274 23.54 -6.00 -17.21
N LEU A 275 23.57 -7.33 -17.07
CA LEU A 275 23.96 -8.00 -15.82
C LEU A 275 25.38 -7.61 -15.39
N SER A 276 26.34 -7.51 -16.32
CA SER A 276 27.70 -7.04 -16.03
C SER A 276 27.70 -5.63 -15.45
N VAL A 277 26.87 -4.72 -15.97
CA VAL A 277 26.70 -3.36 -15.45
C VAL A 277 26.06 -3.35 -14.08
N LEU A 278 25.01 -4.13 -13.90
CA LEU A 278 24.24 -4.20 -12.64
C LEU A 278 25.08 -4.78 -11.50
N CYS A 279 25.89 -5.83 -11.77
CA CYS A 279 26.73 -6.49 -10.78
C CYS A 279 28.01 -5.69 -10.41
N ALA A 280 28.33 -4.58 -11.10
CA ALA A 280 29.53 -3.80 -10.84
C ALA A 280 29.47 -3.13 -9.46
N GLY A 281 30.02 -3.80 -8.42
CA GLY A 281 30.08 -3.33 -7.03
C GLY A 281 28.73 -3.34 -6.29
N ARG A 282 27.76 -4.12 -6.77
CA ARG A 282 26.40 -4.22 -6.21
C ARG A 282 25.97 -5.67 -6.05
N ARG A 283 25.01 -5.90 -5.18
CA ARG A 283 24.33 -7.20 -5.08
C ARG A 283 23.11 -7.20 -6.00
N VAL A 284 23.00 -8.22 -6.83
CA VAL A 284 21.84 -8.39 -7.74
C VAL A 284 21.10 -9.64 -7.33
N PHE A 285 19.81 -9.50 -7.06
CA PHE A 285 18.92 -10.60 -6.74
C PHE A 285 17.84 -10.70 -7.81
N ARG A 286 17.57 -11.93 -8.24
CA ARG A 286 16.43 -12.27 -9.05
C ARG A 286 15.37 -12.93 -8.16
N GLY A 287 14.11 -12.57 -8.34
CA GLY A 287 13.02 -13.20 -7.60
C GLY A 287 11.70 -12.47 -7.80
N ASN A 288 10.64 -13.16 -7.45
CA ASN A 288 9.28 -12.73 -7.78
C ASN A 288 8.39 -12.47 -6.56
N ASN A 289 8.89 -12.63 -5.31
CA ASN A 289 8.06 -12.64 -4.11
C ASN A 289 8.30 -11.49 -3.13
N PHE A 290 8.93 -10.42 -3.60
CA PHE A 290 9.28 -9.27 -2.75
C PHE A 290 8.05 -8.51 -2.26
N TYR A 291 7.06 -8.30 -3.15
CA TYR A 291 5.85 -7.55 -2.81
C TYR A 291 4.94 -8.33 -1.86
N SER A 292 4.70 -9.60 -2.08
CA SER A 292 3.86 -10.39 -1.16
C SER A 292 4.52 -10.58 0.22
N LYS A 293 5.87 -10.70 0.30
CA LYS A 293 6.60 -10.68 1.57
C LYS A 293 6.59 -9.31 2.23
N GLY A 294 6.77 -8.23 1.46
CA GLY A 294 6.66 -6.87 1.95
C GLY A 294 5.28 -6.58 2.53
N ALA A 295 4.22 -7.10 1.88
CA ALA A 295 2.86 -7.05 2.41
C ALA A 295 2.73 -7.73 3.78
N CYS A 296 3.38 -8.90 3.97
CA CYS A 296 3.41 -9.54 5.29
C CYS A 296 4.08 -8.65 6.35
N TYR A 297 5.25 -8.07 6.04
CA TYR A 297 5.94 -7.18 6.98
C TYR A 297 5.12 -5.91 7.27
N GLY A 298 4.50 -5.33 6.27
CA GLY A 298 3.60 -4.18 6.45
C GLY A 298 2.37 -4.53 7.27
N GLY A 299 1.76 -5.70 7.02
CA GLY A 299 0.65 -6.21 7.82
C GLY A 299 1.04 -6.46 9.28
N MET A 300 2.27 -6.93 9.55
CA MET A 300 2.80 -7.05 10.90
C MET A 300 2.95 -5.68 11.57
N ALA A 301 3.46 -4.68 10.83
CA ALA A 301 3.64 -3.32 11.35
C ALA A 301 2.31 -2.61 11.63
N LYS A 302 1.26 -2.90 10.86
CA LYS A 302 -0.09 -2.32 10.99
C LYS A 302 -1.02 -3.16 11.89
N CYS A 303 -0.55 -4.28 12.45
CA CYS A 303 -1.35 -5.15 13.30
C CYS A 303 -1.82 -4.40 14.57
N PRO A 304 -3.12 -4.43 14.92
CA PRO A 304 -3.65 -3.69 16.08
C PRO A 304 -3.06 -4.14 17.42
N SER A 305 -2.64 -5.40 17.53
CA SER A 305 -2.10 -5.98 18.77
C SER A 305 -0.79 -6.73 18.49
N PRO A 306 0.31 -6.03 18.16
CA PRO A 306 1.56 -6.67 17.79
C PRO A 306 2.21 -7.39 18.98
N SER A 307 2.75 -8.58 18.75
CA SER A 307 3.59 -9.32 19.71
C SER A 307 4.77 -10.00 19.00
N GLY A 308 5.82 -10.33 19.74
CA GLY A 308 6.99 -10.99 19.18
C GLY A 308 7.61 -10.22 18.01
N GLN A 309 7.74 -10.84 16.85
CA GLN A 309 8.34 -10.21 15.65
C GLN A 309 7.47 -9.10 15.03
N ALA A 310 6.15 -9.14 15.20
CA ALA A 310 5.30 -8.03 14.78
C ALA A 310 5.66 -6.75 15.55
N LEU A 311 6.06 -6.85 16.81
CA LEU A 311 6.54 -5.70 17.60
C LEU A 311 7.84 -5.12 17.02
N GLU A 312 8.76 -5.95 16.53
CA GLU A 312 9.98 -5.47 15.86
C GLU A 312 9.64 -4.75 14.53
N ALA A 313 8.70 -5.27 13.75
CA ALA A 313 8.23 -4.60 12.52
C ALA A 313 7.61 -3.22 12.82
N VAL A 314 6.83 -3.09 13.92
CA VAL A 314 6.30 -1.79 14.39
C VAL A 314 7.43 -0.83 14.79
N LYS A 315 8.46 -1.32 15.49
CA LYS A 315 9.61 -0.49 15.88
C LYS A 315 10.36 0.03 14.65
N LEU A 316 10.67 -0.83 13.69
CA LEU A 316 11.32 -0.45 12.43
C LEU A 316 10.49 0.57 11.66
N ALA A 317 9.17 0.40 11.56
CA ALA A 317 8.28 1.35 10.90
C ALA A 317 8.21 2.71 11.59
N LYS A 318 8.54 2.81 12.90
CA LYS A 318 8.65 4.08 13.62
C LYS A 318 10.03 4.74 13.47
N GLU A 319 11.07 3.94 13.31
CA GLU A 319 12.44 4.41 13.11
C GLU A 319 12.65 4.91 11.68
N TYR A 320 12.09 4.18 10.71
CA TYR A 320 12.17 4.48 9.28
C TYR A 320 10.78 4.83 8.75
N VAL A 321 10.56 6.10 8.43
CA VAL A 321 9.27 6.59 7.96
C VAL A 321 9.24 6.62 6.42
N TYR A 322 8.31 5.87 5.84
CA TYR A 322 8.06 5.88 4.41
C TYR A 322 7.33 7.15 3.98
N LEU A 323 7.80 7.80 2.92
CA LEU A 323 7.20 8.98 2.29
C LEU A 323 6.93 8.71 0.80
N GLY A 324 5.94 7.89 0.53
CA GLY A 324 5.47 7.59 -0.83
C GLY A 324 4.42 8.57 -1.34
N SER A 325 3.84 8.26 -2.50
CA SER A 325 2.76 9.04 -3.12
C SER A 325 1.45 8.98 -2.32
N ASP A 326 1.25 7.91 -1.59
CA ASP A 326 0.07 7.59 -0.77
C ASP A 326 0.24 7.98 0.71
N MET A 327 1.36 8.63 1.06
CA MET A 327 1.64 9.09 2.42
C MET A 327 1.48 10.60 2.57
N LEU A 328 1.01 11.03 3.73
CA LEU A 328 1.12 12.43 4.14
C LEU A 328 2.59 12.80 4.30
N LYS A 329 2.99 13.92 3.71
CA LYS A 329 4.37 14.46 3.79
C LYS A 329 4.49 15.59 4.81
N VAL A 330 3.37 15.96 5.43
CA VAL A 330 3.24 17.13 6.30
C VAL A 330 2.53 16.72 7.59
N ASN A 331 3.10 17.07 8.73
CA ASN A 331 2.38 17.02 9.99
C ASN A 331 1.39 18.18 10.05
N VAL A 332 0.16 17.91 10.45
CA VAL A 332 -0.88 18.92 10.63
C VAL A 332 -1.23 19.02 12.10
N GLY A 333 -1.24 20.21 12.66
CA GLY A 333 -1.60 20.42 14.05
C GLY A 333 -2.16 21.79 14.33
N LEU A 334 -2.66 21.97 15.53
CA LEU A 334 -3.16 23.23 16.06
C LEU A 334 -2.11 23.88 16.95
N GLU A 335 -2.04 25.22 16.90
CA GLU A 335 -1.41 25.98 17.96
C GLU A 335 -2.47 26.30 19.03
N VAL A 336 -2.29 25.76 20.22
CA VAL A 336 -3.24 25.90 21.32
C VAL A 336 -2.58 26.53 22.51
N MET A 337 -3.32 27.35 23.27
CA MET A 337 -2.89 27.85 24.56
C MET A 337 -3.21 26.83 25.65
N ARG A 338 -2.17 26.25 26.26
CA ARG A 338 -2.31 25.32 27.37
C ARG A 338 -1.53 25.89 28.59
N GLN A 339 -2.22 26.09 29.71
CA GLN A 339 -1.61 26.64 30.94
C GLN A 339 -0.86 27.98 30.73
N ARG A 340 -1.36 28.83 29.80
CA ARG A 340 -0.80 30.12 29.37
C ARG A 340 0.46 30.02 28.50
N GLU A 341 0.83 28.87 28.06
CA GLU A 341 1.91 28.64 27.09
C GLU A 341 1.36 28.18 25.77
N SER A 342 1.98 28.61 24.66
CA SER A 342 1.67 28.07 23.32
C SER A 342 2.20 26.66 23.21
N ALA A 343 1.35 25.73 22.75
CA ALA A 343 1.71 24.34 22.56
C ALA A 343 1.20 23.84 21.19
N TYR A 344 1.98 23.01 20.54
CA TYR A 344 1.58 22.32 19.33
C TYR A 344 0.76 21.06 19.69
N TYR A 345 -0.44 20.97 19.16
CA TYR A 345 -1.29 19.79 19.27
C TYR A 345 -1.36 19.08 17.93
N ALA A 346 -0.74 17.90 17.82
CA ALA A 346 -0.71 17.11 16.59
C ALA A 346 -2.10 16.54 16.28
N LEU A 347 -2.56 16.70 15.05
CA LEU A 347 -3.81 16.15 14.51
C LEU A 347 -3.54 15.01 13.52
N LEU A 348 -2.62 15.24 12.58
CA LEU A 348 -2.19 14.26 11.60
C LEU A 348 -0.67 14.21 11.54
N ASP A 349 -0.13 12.99 11.49
CA ASP A 349 1.31 12.76 11.40
C ASP A 349 1.73 12.49 9.94
N ALA A 350 2.85 13.07 9.52
CA ALA A 350 3.49 12.71 8.26
C ALA A 350 3.98 11.25 8.30
N GLY A 351 3.93 10.57 7.14
CA GLY A 351 4.28 9.16 7.03
C GLY A 351 3.12 8.19 7.32
N VAL A 352 1.91 8.73 7.55
CA VAL A 352 0.67 7.94 7.61
C VAL A 352 0.01 7.94 6.24
N ASN A 353 -0.59 6.82 5.84
CA ASN A 353 -1.37 6.74 4.62
C ASN A 353 -2.54 7.74 4.67
N TRP A 354 -2.78 8.48 3.58
CA TRP A 354 -3.82 9.50 3.55
C TRP A 354 -5.22 8.93 3.89
N TYR A 355 -5.49 7.68 3.54
CA TYR A 355 -6.76 7.02 3.78
C TYR A 355 -6.94 6.50 5.22
N ASP A 356 -5.84 6.34 5.97
CA ASP A 356 -5.85 5.97 7.39
C ASP A 356 -5.74 7.23 8.29
N ALA A 357 -5.40 8.40 7.70
CA ALA A 357 -5.15 9.62 8.44
C ALA A 357 -6.46 10.29 8.87
N ARG A 358 -6.69 10.33 10.19
CA ARG A 358 -7.82 11.01 10.81
C ARG A 358 -7.36 11.64 12.13
N GLY A 359 -7.71 12.91 12.30
CA GLY A 359 -7.49 13.65 13.55
C GLY A 359 -8.80 14.20 14.07
N GLU A 360 -8.94 14.27 15.39
CA GLU A 360 -10.14 14.77 16.05
C GLU A 360 -9.75 15.47 17.36
N CYS A 361 -10.31 16.63 17.61
CA CYS A 361 -10.12 17.32 18.89
C CYS A 361 -11.23 18.32 19.18
N ASP A 362 -11.38 18.65 20.45
CA ASP A 362 -12.19 19.78 20.93
C ASP A 362 -11.28 20.90 21.39
N PHE A 363 -11.58 22.15 21.02
CA PHE A 363 -10.90 23.33 21.52
C PHE A 363 -11.85 24.50 21.74
N LEU A 364 -11.44 25.48 22.52
CA LEU A 364 -12.21 26.71 22.77
C LEU A 364 -11.69 27.83 21.86
N LEU A 365 -12.61 28.48 21.15
CA LEU A 365 -12.29 29.71 20.40
C LEU A 365 -12.03 30.86 21.36
N ASP A 366 -11.01 31.64 21.07
CA ASP A 366 -10.76 32.92 21.73
C ASP A 366 -11.65 34.03 21.14
N ALA A 367 -11.34 35.28 21.32
CA ALA A 367 -12.08 36.43 20.82
C ALA A 367 -12.20 36.45 19.29
N ASP A 368 -11.15 36.00 18.61
CA ASP A 368 -11.10 35.88 17.15
C ASP A 368 -11.91 34.67 16.69
N ARG A 369 -12.81 34.84 15.73
CA ARG A 369 -13.62 33.76 15.15
C ARG A 369 -12.79 32.90 14.18
N SER A 370 -11.54 32.67 14.52
CA SER A 370 -10.57 31.93 13.72
C SER A 370 -9.64 31.11 14.58
N PHE A 371 -9.00 30.12 13.97
CA PHE A 371 -7.93 29.34 14.58
C PHE A 371 -6.84 29.07 13.56
N SER A 372 -5.64 28.72 14.03
CA SER A 372 -4.48 28.51 13.19
C SER A 372 -4.10 27.04 13.12
N LEU A 373 -3.95 26.53 11.88
CA LEU A 373 -3.35 25.22 11.60
C LEU A 373 -1.88 25.41 11.22
N ARG A 374 -1.01 24.63 11.87
CA ARG A 374 0.41 24.56 11.54
C ARG A 374 0.70 23.35 10.70
N LEU A 375 1.27 23.57 9.51
CA LEU A 375 1.70 22.56 8.58
C LEU A 375 3.23 22.46 8.63
N VAL A 376 3.75 21.32 9.12
CA VAL A 376 5.17 21.09 9.34
C VAL A 376 5.65 19.97 8.42
N PRO A 377 6.32 20.27 7.28
CA PRO A 377 6.83 19.24 6.39
C PRO A 377 7.91 18.39 7.06
N LEU A 378 7.90 17.08 6.84
CA LEU A 378 8.90 16.19 7.42
C LEU A 378 10.25 16.24 6.70
N ASN A 379 10.24 16.48 5.38
CA ASN A 379 11.43 16.45 4.51
C ASN A 379 11.84 17.81 3.92
N ALA A 380 11.21 18.90 4.36
CA ALA A 380 11.51 20.26 3.92
C ALA A 380 11.66 21.19 5.12
N ARG A 381 12.29 22.35 4.92
CA ARG A 381 12.41 23.37 5.95
C ARG A 381 11.23 24.35 5.89
N GLY A 382 10.82 24.83 7.03
CA GLY A 382 9.78 25.84 7.19
C GLY A 382 8.49 25.26 7.79
N VAL A 383 7.72 26.15 8.40
CA VAL A 383 6.38 25.87 8.92
C VAL A 383 5.44 26.82 8.18
N LYS A 384 4.36 26.28 7.67
CA LYS A 384 3.29 27.07 7.07
C LYS A 384 2.15 27.18 8.06
N GLU A 385 1.66 28.37 8.25
CA GLU A 385 0.47 28.64 9.04
C GLU A 385 -0.72 28.95 8.14
N VAL A 386 -1.86 28.32 8.44
CA VAL A 386 -3.12 28.53 7.70
C VAL A 386 -4.17 28.95 8.70
N ILE A 387 -4.71 30.15 8.51
CA ILE A 387 -5.78 30.70 9.35
C ILE A 387 -7.12 30.23 8.77
N VAL A 388 -7.89 29.55 9.61
CA VAL A 388 -9.27 29.11 9.30
C VAL A 388 -10.24 30.02 10.02
N THR A 389 -11.11 30.73 9.27
CA THR A 389 -12.09 31.64 9.81
C THR A 389 -13.48 31.01 9.80
N LEU A 390 -14.21 31.12 10.91
CA LEU A 390 -15.54 30.54 11.05
C LEU A 390 -16.61 31.64 10.94
N ASP A 391 -17.31 31.68 9.82
CA ASP A 391 -18.35 32.67 9.59
C ASP A 391 -19.64 32.35 10.35
N GLY A 392 -20.22 33.42 10.96
CA GLY A 392 -21.51 33.29 11.65
C GLY A 392 -21.45 32.47 12.94
N VAL A 393 -20.29 32.42 13.60
CA VAL A 393 -20.20 31.92 14.98
C VAL A 393 -21.12 32.79 15.89
N PRO A 394 -21.93 32.18 16.76
CA PRO A 394 -22.77 32.93 17.72
C PRO A 394 -21.94 33.90 18.55
N GLU A 395 -22.51 35.10 18.82
CA GLU A 395 -21.84 36.05 19.71
C GLU A 395 -21.88 35.53 21.15
N ARG A 396 -20.68 35.22 21.65
CA ARG A 396 -20.44 34.73 23.00
C ARG A 396 -19.14 35.35 23.55
N PRO A 397 -19.00 35.38 24.88
CA PRO A 397 -17.71 35.79 25.50
C PRO A 397 -16.56 34.92 24.99
N PRO A 398 -15.31 35.43 24.97
CA PRO A 398 -14.15 34.63 24.61
C PRO A 398 -14.07 33.35 25.42
N ARG A 399 -13.64 32.24 24.79
CA ARG A 399 -13.49 30.90 25.40
C ARG A 399 -14.79 30.24 25.90
N THR A 400 -15.93 30.64 25.36
CA THR A 400 -17.23 30.03 25.65
C THR A 400 -17.84 29.36 24.41
N THR A 401 -17.09 29.25 23.33
CA THR A 401 -17.46 28.50 22.13
C THR A 401 -16.50 27.32 21.95
N ARG A 402 -17.01 26.10 22.18
CA ARG A 402 -16.23 24.87 21.98
C ARG A 402 -16.48 24.38 20.57
N ILE A 403 -15.41 24.24 19.81
CA ILE A 403 -15.42 23.68 18.47
C ILE A 403 -14.92 22.24 18.53
N HIS A 404 -15.69 21.35 17.93
CA HIS A 404 -15.29 19.98 17.62
C HIS A 404 -14.76 19.94 16.20
N LEU A 405 -13.47 19.68 16.05
CA LEU A 405 -12.76 19.61 14.76
C LEU A 405 -12.49 18.17 14.40
N ILE A 406 -12.90 17.77 13.20
CA ILE A 406 -12.51 16.52 12.55
C ILE A 406 -11.69 16.85 11.31
N VAL A 407 -10.51 16.24 11.19
CA VAL A 407 -9.64 16.37 10.03
C VAL A 407 -9.51 15.02 9.36
N THR A 408 -9.82 14.96 8.08
CA THR A 408 -9.67 13.75 7.23
C THR A 408 -8.93 14.12 5.96
N CYS A 409 -8.41 13.14 5.24
CA CYS A 409 -7.78 13.38 3.96
C CYS A 409 -8.67 12.91 2.81
N THR A 410 -8.64 13.62 1.70
CA THR A 410 -9.26 13.20 0.43
C THR A 410 -8.26 12.57 -0.52
N ASP A 411 -7.00 12.91 -0.35
CA ASP A 411 -5.81 12.38 -1.00
C ASP A 411 -4.55 12.76 -0.18
N ALA A 412 -3.36 12.39 -0.65
CA ALA A 412 -2.10 12.64 0.08
C ALA A 412 -1.71 14.13 0.23
N GLU A 413 -2.36 15.03 -0.52
CA GLU A 413 -2.05 16.46 -0.55
C GLU A 413 -3.22 17.34 -0.12
N THR A 414 -4.38 16.75 0.16
CA THR A 414 -5.62 17.51 0.44
C THR A 414 -6.29 16.99 1.71
N ILE A 415 -6.55 17.92 2.64
CA ILE A 415 -7.31 17.62 3.86
C ILE A 415 -8.68 18.29 3.81
N LYS A 416 -9.66 17.65 4.43
CA LYS A 416 -10.99 18.18 4.69
C LYS A 416 -11.15 18.40 6.19
N LEU A 417 -11.54 19.62 6.55
CA LEU A 417 -11.87 20.03 7.90
C LEU A 417 -13.38 20.04 8.05
N ARG A 418 -13.89 19.48 9.14
CA ARG A 418 -15.27 19.59 9.57
C ARG A 418 -15.29 20.10 11.00
N MET A 419 -15.92 21.24 11.21
CA MET A 419 -15.99 21.92 12.48
C MET A 419 -17.46 22.04 12.92
N GLU A 420 -17.73 21.76 14.18
CA GLU A 420 -19.09 21.82 14.77
C GLU A 420 -19.05 22.63 16.06
N ASP A 421 -20.02 23.54 16.22
CA ASP A 421 -20.21 24.24 17.50
C ASP A 421 -20.88 23.30 18.53
N LYS A 422 -20.14 22.94 19.55
CA LYS A 422 -20.62 22.12 20.69
C LYS A 422 -21.09 22.96 21.89
N GLY A 423 -21.03 24.30 21.78
CA GLY A 423 -21.40 25.20 22.88
C GLY A 423 -20.50 25.05 24.11
N PHE A 424 -20.92 25.61 25.22
CA PHE A 424 -20.19 25.54 26.50
C PHE A 424 -21.20 25.52 27.68
N GLY A 425 -21.70 24.32 27.98
CA GLY A 425 -22.68 24.10 29.03
C GLY A 425 -24.08 24.68 28.74
N GLU A 426 -24.90 24.83 29.77
CA GLU A 426 -26.28 25.30 29.67
C GLU A 426 -26.38 26.77 29.30
N LEU A 427 -25.42 27.60 29.72
CA LEU A 427 -25.40 29.04 29.45
C LEU A 427 -25.10 29.38 27.99
N PHE A 428 -24.35 28.53 27.32
CA PHE A 428 -23.96 28.71 25.90
C PHE A 428 -24.23 27.42 25.16
N PRO A 429 -25.52 27.09 24.85
CA PRO A 429 -25.88 25.84 24.20
C PRO A 429 -25.27 25.73 22.81
N ALA A 430 -25.03 24.50 22.34
CA ALA A 430 -24.55 24.23 21.01
C ALA A 430 -25.49 24.83 19.96
N SER A 431 -24.93 25.37 18.89
CA SER A 431 -25.70 25.76 17.72
C SER A 431 -25.73 24.61 16.69
N THR A 432 -26.58 24.74 15.69
CA THR A 432 -26.63 23.77 14.56
C THR A 432 -25.55 24.06 13.51
N LYS A 433 -24.64 24.97 13.77
CA LYS A 433 -23.60 25.40 12.81
C LYS A 433 -22.55 24.32 12.63
N VAL A 434 -22.35 24.01 11.35
CA VAL A 434 -21.29 23.14 10.85
C VAL A 434 -20.57 23.87 9.74
N TRP A 435 -19.24 23.87 9.79
CA TRP A 435 -18.39 24.44 8.75
C TRP A 435 -17.58 23.31 8.12
N GLU A 436 -17.42 23.36 6.82
CA GLU A 436 -16.54 22.47 6.08
C GLU A 436 -15.58 23.27 5.22
N GLU A 437 -14.29 22.92 5.29
CA GLU A 437 -13.24 23.55 4.51
C GLU A 437 -12.29 22.52 3.94
N THR A 438 -11.77 22.77 2.74
CA THR A 438 -10.80 21.90 2.08
C THR A 438 -9.50 22.67 1.88
N LEU A 439 -8.39 22.11 2.37
CA LEU A 439 -7.08 22.74 2.31
C LEU A 439 -6.07 21.85 1.58
N ARG A 440 -5.23 22.46 0.73
CA ARG A 440 -4.08 21.79 0.13
C ARG A 440 -2.84 21.92 1.00
N LEU A 441 -2.20 20.77 1.28
CA LEU A 441 -0.99 20.67 2.10
C LEU A 441 0.30 21.06 1.36
N GLY A 442 0.27 21.17 0.02
CA GLY A 442 1.44 21.46 -0.81
C GLY A 442 2.07 22.83 -0.56
N ALA A 443 3.38 22.95 -0.79
CA ALA A 443 4.13 24.19 -0.76
C ALA A 443 3.76 25.04 -1.98
N GLY A 444 2.82 25.99 -1.83
CA GLY A 444 2.45 26.91 -2.91
C GLY A 444 1.01 27.40 -2.80
N GLY A 445 0.71 28.12 -1.73
CA GLY A 445 -0.59 28.79 -1.62
C GLY A 445 -0.63 30.06 -2.50
N ARG A 446 -1.22 30.00 -3.68
CA ARG A 446 -2.02 31.10 -4.19
C ARG A 446 -3.47 30.79 -3.80
N LYS A 447 -4.09 31.66 -3.04
CA LYS A 447 -5.56 31.75 -2.98
C LYS A 447 -6.04 31.87 -4.43
N GLU A 448 -6.80 30.90 -4.91
CA GLU A 448 -7.68 31.18 -6.04
C GLU A 448 -8.72 32.16 -5.50
N GLU A 449 -8.57 33.44 -5.90
CA GLU A 449 -9.65 34.42 -5.85
C GLU A 449 -10.84 33.80 -6.58
N LYS A 450 -11.93 33.65 -5.87
CA LYS A 450 -13.24 33.46 -6.50
C LYS A 450 -13.55 34.71 -7.28
N ASP A 451 -13.34 34.65 -8.58
CA ASP A 451 -13.97 35.58 -9.50
C ASP A 451 -15.46 35.24 -9.61
N GLY A 452 -16.25 36.32 -9.59
CA GLY A 452 -17.66 36.54 -9.45
C GLY A 452 -18.69 35.74 -10.24
#